data_3748c8bac90c39c9fdc18b996073a661
#
_entry.id   3748c8bac90c39c9fdc18b996073a661
#
_cell.length_a   1.000
_cell.length_b   1.000
_cell.length_c   1.000
_cell.angle_alpha   90.00
_cell.angle_beta   90.00
_cell.angle_gamma   90.00
#
_symmetry.space_group_name_H-M   'P 1'
#
loop_
_entity.id
_entity.type
_entity.pdbx_description
1 polymer ?
#
loop_
_entity_poly.entity_id
_entity_poly.type
_entity_poly.pdbx_seq_one_letter_code
_entity_poly.pdbx_strand_id
1 'polypeptide(L)'
;MPAPPPPRPHWLIADIAGHACELHAPPDPLPGRAVIYLHGVRERWVQDMPVLRDALEAARLPVIAPRTGRSWWLDAILPSFDATRSPERYVLDDVVPAVARRFGVSPPGIALIGTSMGGQGALRLAYRHPAIFPVAAAISPAIDYHAALRESHARPDGELYDTLHELYGDVERARQDTAILHVHPLNWPRHQ
;
A
#
# COMPACT_ATOMS: atom_id res chain seq x y z
N MET A 1 3.76 -2.81 30.25
CA MET A 1 3.52 -3.24 28.85
C MET A 1 4.12 -4.63 28.68
N PRO A 2 3.43 -5.60 28.08
CA PRO A 2 4.06 -6.88 27.78
C PRO A 2 5.21 -6.65 26.78
N ALA A 3 6.30 -7.43 26.94
CA ALA A 3 7.42 -7.40 26.02
C ALA A 3 6.96 -7.69 24.60
N PRO A 4 7.54 -7.04 23.57
CA PRO A 4 7.22 -7.37 22.20
C PRO A 4 7.51 -8.87 21.95
N PRO A 5 6.65 -9.56 21.17
CA PRO A 5 6.92 -10.95 20.84
C PRO A 5 8.26 -11.05 20.10
N PRO A 6 8.99 -12.19 20.27
CA PRO A 6 10.25 -12.40 19.59
C PRO A 6 10.07 -12.31 18.07
N PRO A 7 11.08 -11.79 17.33
CA PRO A 7 11.00 -11.69 15.87
C PRO A 7 10.76 -13.08 15.27
N ARG A 8 9.80 -13.18 14.37
CA ARG A 8 9.51 -14.43 13.69
C ARG A 8 10.56 -14.69 12.60
N PRO A 9 11.02 -15.95 12.44
CA PRO A 9 12.20 -16.27 11.63
C PRO A 9 12.10 -15.88 10.14
N HIS A 10 10.93 -15.48 9.64
CA HIS A 10 10.71 -15.15 8.22
C HIS A 10 10.20 -13.71 7.98
N TRP A 11 10.09 -12.92 9.05
CA TRP A 11 9.72 -11.50 8.97
C TRP A 11 10.87 -10.64 9.48
N LEU A 12 11.29 -9.68 8.68
CA LEU A 12 12.38 -8.77 9.05
C LEU A 12 12.06 -7.35 8.58
N ILE A 13 12.73 -6.39 9.20
CA ILE A 13 12.70 -4.99 8.74
C ILE A 13 13.97 -4.73 7.92
N ALA A 14 13.81 -4.13 6.76
CA ALA A 14 14.90 -3.71 5.89
C ALA A 14 14.66 -2.28 5.38
N ASP A 15 15.73 -1.65 4.95
CA ASP A 15 15.67 -0.39 4.24
C ASP A 15 15.53 -0.64 2.73
N ILE A 16 14.63 0.11 2.09
CA ILE A 16 14.52 0.20 0.64
C ILE A 16 14.49 1.68 0.28
N ALA A 17 15.57 2.15 -0.31
CA ALA A 17 15.74 3.53 -0.77
C ALA A 17 15.45 4.59 0.31
N GLY A 18 15.91 4.34 1.54
CA GLY A 18 15.80 5.25 2.68
C GLY A 18 14.53 5.07 3.53
N HIS A 19 13.66 4.12 3.19
CA HIS A 19 12.42 3.88 3.91
C HIS A 19 12.33 2.47 4.49
N ALA A 20 11.81 2.37 5.71
CA ALA A 20 11.62 1.10 6.39
C ALA A 20 10.55 0.26 5.69
N CYS A 21 10.87 -1.00 5.43
CA CYS A 21 9.97 -1.98 4.85
C CYS A 21 9.97 -3.25 5.71
N GLU A 22 8.80 -3.82 5.93
CA GLU A 22 8.70 -5.18 6.45
C GLU A 22 8.77 -6.17 5.29
N LEU A 23 9.57 -7.21 5.46
CA LEU A 23 9.82 -8.24 4.45
C LEU A 23 9.44 -9.60 5.00
N HIS A 24 8.76 -10.38 4.18
CA HIS A 24 8.53 -11.80 4.42
C HIS A 24 9.09 -12.62 3.25
N ALA A 25 9.98 -13.55 3.57
CA ALA A 25 10.55 -14.48 2.62
C ALA A 25 10.24 -15.92 3.10
N PRO A 26 9.15 -16.55 2.61
CA PRO A 26 8.86 -17.93 2.98
C PRO A 26 9.97 -18.88 2.47
N PRO A 27 10.25 -19.99 3.19
CA PRO A 27 11.32 -20.92 2.80
C PRO A 27 11.05 -21.65 1.47
N ASP A 28 9.76 -21.80 1.13
CA ASP A 28 9.29 -22.41 -0.12
C ASP A 28 8.24 -21.48 -0.76
N PRO A 29 8.69 -20.42 -1.45
CA PRO A 29 7.79 -19.41 -1.98
C PRO A 29 6.94 -19.93 -3.15
N LEU A 30 5.72 -19.42 -3.26
CA LEU A 30 4.89 -19.66 -4.44
C LEU A 30 5.59 -19.09 -5.68
N PRO A 31 5.95 -19.92 -6.67
CA PRO A 31 6.76 -19.48 -7.80
C PRO A 31 6.13 -18.35 -8.62
N GLY A 32 6.93 -17.32 -8.95
CA GLY A 32 6.51 -16.22 -9.82
C GLY A 32 5.42 -15.32 -9.23
N ARG A 33 5.21 -15.34 -7.92
CA ARG A 33 4.22 -14.51 -7.23
C ARG A 33 4.83 -13.81 -6.04
N ALA A 34 4.45 -12.54 -5.84
CA ALA A 34 4.79 -11.77 -4.66
C ALA A 34 3.68 -10.75 -4.36
N VAL A 35 3.69 -10.22 -3.16
CA VAL A 35 2.74 -9.20 -2.69
C VAL A 35 3.49 -7.96 -2.25
N ILE A 36 2.99 -6.80 -2.62
CA ILE A 36 3.29 -5.54 -1.96
C ILE A 36 2.07 -5.21 -1.09
N TYR A 37 2.28 -5.08 0.22
CA TYR A 37 1.23 -4.71 1.17
C TYR A 37 1.29 -3.21 1.47
N LEU A 38 0.17 -2.52 1.31
CA LEU A 38 0.01 -1.10 1.57
C LEU A 38 -0.75 -0.90 2.89
N HIS A 39 -0.10 -0.31 3.89
CA HIS A 39 -0.67 -0.10 5.20
C HIS A 39 -1.76 1.00 5.23
N GLY A 40 -2.62 0.95 6.24
CA GLY A 40 -3.57 2.01 6.56
C GLY A 40 -2.94 3.16 7.36
N VAL A 41 -3.72 4.18 7.70
CA VAL A 41 -3.27 5.40 8.42
C VAL A 41 -2.61 5.13 9.78
N ARG A 42 -2.81 3.96 10.38
CA ARG A 42 -2.19 3.54 11.65
C ARG A 42 -0.86 2.82 11.46
N GLU A 43 -0.39 2.65 10.25
CA GLU A 43 0.91 2.07 9.89
C GLU A 43 1.22 0.72 10.59
N ARG A 44 0.22 -0.15 10.75
CA ARG A 44 0.44 -1.45 11.38
C ARG A 44 1.33 -2.32 10.51
N TRP A 45 2.30 -2.99 11.14
CA TRP A 45 3.08 -4.04 10.50
C TRP A 45 2.20 -5.26 10.22
N VAL A 46 2.50 -5.99 9.15
CA VAL A 46 1.78 -7.23 8.80
C VAL A 46 1.96 -8.29 9.91
N GLN A 47 3.15 -8.39 10.49
CA GLN A 47 3.42 -9.31 11.63
C GLN A 47 2.50 -9.06 12.84
N ASP A 48 1.98 -7.85 13.00
CA ASP A 48 1.05 -7.46 14.07
C ASP A 48 -0.42 -7.67 13.69
N MET A 49 -0.69 -8.23 12.51
CA MET A 49 -2.03 -8.54 11.99
C MET A 49 -2.19 -10.04 11.75
N PRO A 50 -2.51 -10.83 12.79
CA PRO A 50 -2.42 -12.30 12.74
C PRO A 50 -3.17 -12.92 11.55
N VAL A 51 -4.39 -12.47 11.29
CA VAL A 51 -5.23 -13.03 10.22
C VAL A 51 -4.59 -12.85 8.83
N LEU A 52 -4.10 -11.63 8.54
CA LEU A 52 -3.46 -11.34 7.26
C LEU A 52 -2.11 -12.05 7.14
N ARG A 53 -1.30 -11.95 8.20
CA ARG A 53 0.00 -12.60 8.27
C ARG A 53 -0.11 -14.10 8.02
N ASP A 54 -0.97 -14.79 8.79
CA ASP A 54 -1.12 -16.23 8.73
C ASP A 54 -1.66 -16.68 7.34
N ALA A 55 -2.51 -15.87 6.72
CA ALA A 55 -2.99 -16.12 5.35
C ALA A 55 -1.85 -16.00 4.31
N LEU A 56 -0.99 -14.97 4.43
CA LEU A 56 0.15 -14.78 3.53
C LEU A 56 1.20 -15.89 3.70
N GLU A 57 1.49 -16.29 4.95
CA GLU A 57 2.37 -17.39 5.27
C GLU A 57 1.84 -18.72 4.70
N ALA A 58 0.57 -19.03 4.94
CA ALA A 58 -0.09 -20.24 4.41
C ALA A 58 -0.11 -20.28 2.88
N ALA A 59 -0.26 -19.12 2.23
CA ALA A 59 -0.19 -19.00 0.77
C ALA A 59 1.26 -19.02 0.22
N ARG A 60 2.27 -19.03 1.09
CA ARG A 60 3.70 -19.01 0.74
C ARG A 60 4.07 -17.82 -0.15
N LEU A 61 3.44 -16.67 0.09
CA LEU A 61 3.66 -15.46 -0.70
C LEU A 61 4.79 -14.62 -0.11
N PRO A 62 5.87 -14.35 -0.85
CA PRO A 62 6.81 -13.31 -0.49
C PRO A 62 6.13 -11.95 -0.40
N VAL A 63 6.48 -11.15 0.61
CA VAL A 63 5.85 -9.85 0.87
C VAL A 63 6.89 -8.76 1.06
N ILE A 64 6.65 -7.59 0.49
CA ILE A 64 7.24 -6.32 0.90
C ILE A 64 6.12 -5.40 1.37
N ALA A 65 6.25 -4.88 2.58
CA ALA A 65 5.31 -3.92 3.16
C ALA A 65 6.05 -2.62 3.52
N PRO A 66 6.12 -1.65 2.58
CA PRO A 66 6.79 -0.39 2.80
C PRO A 66 6.02 0.52 3.76
N ARG A 67 6.73 1.42 4.45
CA ARG A 67 6.15 2.49 5.26
C ARG A 67 6.26 3.83 4.55
N THR A 68 5.16 4.59 4.55
CA THR A 68 5.09 5.89 3.89
C THR A 68 4.35 6.95 4.73
N GLY A 69 4.11 6.68 6.01
CA GLY A 69 3.32 7.56 6.84
C GLY A 69 1.86 7.67 6.36
N ARG A 70 1.22 8.76 6.66
CA ARG A 70 -0.16 9.06 6.22
C ARG A 70 -0.20 9.59 4.78
N SER A 71 0.49 8.92 3.86
CA SER A 71 0.73 9.38 2.50
C SER A 71 -0.44 9.20 1.54
N TRP A 72 -1.44 8.44 1.93
CA TRP A 72 -2.57 8.04 1.08
C TRP A 72 -2.14 7.34 -0.23
N TRP A 73 -0.86 6.99 -0.35
CA TRP A 73 -0.28 6.31 -1.51
C TRP A 73 -0.46 7.10 -2.82
N LEU A 74 -0.42 8.43 -2.73
CA LEU A 74 -0.70 9.34 -3.83
C LEU A 74 0.55 9.65 -4.66
N ASP A 75 0.34 10.16 -5.87
CA ASP A 75 1.39 10.70 -6.72
C ASP A 75 1.58 12.21 -6.45
N ALA A 76 1.94 12.54 -5.23
CA ALA A 76 2.25 13.89 -4.81
C ALA A 76 3.45 13.87 -3.85
N ILE A 77 4.31 14.87 -3.95
CA ILE A 77 5.43 15.02 -3.02
C ILE A 77 4.88 15.37 -1.64
N LEU A 78 5.26 14.59 -0.65
CA LEU A 78 4.90 14.76 0.74
C LEU A 78 6.19 14.85 1.55
N PRO A 79 6.61 16.05 1.99
CA PRO A 79 7.84 16.21 2.76
C PRO A 79 7.91 15.37 4.04
N SER A 80 6.75 15.04 4.63
CA SER A 80 6.65 14.13 5.77
C SER A 80 7.01 12.68 5.46
N PHE A 81 6.99 12.29 4.17
CA PHE A 81 7.43 10.99 3.69
C PHE A 81 8.79 11.11 3.00
N ASP A 82 8.86 11.86 1.88
CA ASP A 82 10.06 12.06 1.08
C ASP A 82 9.97 13.41 0.36
N ALA A 83 11.04 14.22 0.44
CA ALA A 83 11.06 15.55 -0.15
C ALA A 83 11.20 15.55 -1.68
N THR A 84 11.56 14.41 -2.28
CA THR A 84 11.90 14.31 -3.71
C THR A 84 11.06 13.31 -4.48
N ARG A 85 10.33 12.41 -3.78
CA ARG A 85 9.65 11.28 -4.36
C ARG A 85 8.24 11.13 -3.79
N SER A 86 7.25 10.93 -4.66
CA SER A 86 5.90 10.61 -4.21
C SER A 86 5.80 9.15 -3.73
N PRO A 87 4.85 8.83 -2.84
CA PRO A 87 4.60 7.44 -2.42
C PRO A 87 4.29 6.49 -3.57
N GLU A 88 3.53 6.93 -4.58
CA GLU A 88 3.28 6.15 -5.80
C GLU A 88 4.58 5.86 -6.55
N ARG A 89 5.42 6.90 -6.80
CA ARG A 89 6.70 6.72 -7.49
C ARG A 89 7.65 5.84 -6.70
N TYR A 90 7.67 5.95 -5.38
CA TYR A 90 8.46 5.07 -4.54
C TYR A 90 8.05 3.59 -4.70
N VAL A 91 6.74 3.30 -4.74
CA VAL A 91 6.29 1.93 -5.00
C VAL A 91 6.75 1.44 -6.37
N LEU A 92 6.61 2.26 -7.41
CA LEU A 92 6.94 1.87 -8.79
C LEU A 92 8.44 1.75 -9.04
N ASP A 93 9.21 2.74 -8.58
CA ASP A 93 10.60 2.93 -8.97
C ASP A 93 11.59 2.25 -8.01
N ASP A 94 11.17 1.93 -6.77
CA ASP A 94 12.04 1.32 -5.76
C ASP A 94 11.51 -0.02 -5.22
N VAL A 95 10.23 -0.08 -4.82
CA VAL A 95 9.68 -1.29 -4.20
C VAL A 95 9.48 -2.40 -5.23
N VAL A 96 8.91 -2.10 -6.40
CA VAL A 96 8.76 -3.09 -7.49
C VAL A 96 10.12 -3.68 -7.92
N PRO A 97 11.17 -2.87 -8.19
CA PRO A 97 12.50 -3.42 -8.44
C PRO A 97 13.08 -4.20 -7.25
N ALA A 98 12.77 -3.82 -6.01
CA ALA A 98 13.21 -4.57 -4.83
C ALA A 98 12.55 -5.96 -4.74
N VAL A 99 11.27 -6.11 -5.14
CA VAL A 99 10.61 -7.42 -5.27
C VAL A 99 11.37 -8.29 -6.27
N ALA A 100 11.74 -7.74 -7.43
CA ALA A 100 12.49 -8.47 -8.45
C ALA A 100 13.86 -8.91 -7.93
N ARG A 101 14.61 -8.00 -7.30
CA ARG A 101 15.95 -8.32 -6.76
C ARG A 101 15.93 -9.33 -5.63
N ARG A 102 14.93 -9.28 -4.73
CA ARG A 102 14.89 -10.11 -3.52
C ARG A 102 14.22 -11.45 -3.72
N PHE A 103 13.18 -11.49 -4.58
CA PHE A 103 12.34 -12.68 -4.74
C PHE A 103 12.35 -13.25 -6.17
N GLY A 104 13.04 -12.60 -7.12
CA GLY A 104 13.04 -13.02 -8.52
C GLY A 104 11.68 -12.87 -9.21
N VAL A 105 10.77 -12.05 -8.67
CA VAL A 105 9.43 -11.85 -9.21
C VAL A 105 9.32 -10.46 -9.83
N SER A 106 8.91 -10.44 -11.10
CA SER A 106 8.69 -9.21 -11.86
C SER A 106 7.23 -9.10 -12.29
N PRO A 107 6.77 -7.91 -12.69
CA PRO A 107 5.45 -7.78 -13.32
C PRO A 107 5.27 -8.78 -14.49
N PRO A 108 4.09 -9.35 -14.65
CA PRO A 108 2.84 -9.14 -13.92
C PRO A 108 2.66 -10.06 -12.70
N GLY A 109 3.73 -10.60 -12.11
CA GLY A 109 3.68 -11.53 -10.97
C GLY A 109 3.44 -10.87 -9.61
N ILE A 110 3.32 -9.53 -9.55
CA ILE A 110 3.20 -8.76 -8.31
C ILE A 110 1.73 -8.37 -8.08
N ALA A 111 1.18 -8.75 -6.93
CA ALA A 111 -0.14 -8.33 -6.48
C ALA A 111 -0.04 -7.21 -5.43
N LEU A 112 -1.07 -6.39 -5.34
CA LEU A 112 -1.25 -5.41 -4.26
C LEU A 112 -2.28 -5.93 -3.25
N ILE A 113 -2.00 -5.77 -1.97
CA ILE A 113 -2.97 -5.89 -0.89
C ILE A 113 -2.89 -4.63 -0.06
N GLY A 114 -4.02 -4.06 0.31
CA GLY A 114 -4.02 -2.88 1.17
C GLY A 114 -5.20 -2.80 2.12
N THR A 115 -5.01 -2.10 3.24
CA THR A 115 -6.05 -1.92 4.26
C THR A 115 -6.37 -0.44 4.40
N SER A 116 -7.66 -0.05 4.43
CA SER A 116 -8.13 1.32 4.65
C SER A 116 -7.50 2.29 3.62
N MET A 117 -6.69 3.27 4.07
CA MET A 117 -5.86 4.12 3.23
C MET A 117 -5.04 3.31 2.20
N GLY A 118 -4.40 2.22 2.63
CA GLY A 118 -3.64 1.34 1.74
C GLY A 118 -4.54 0.54 0.79
N GLY A 119 -5.77 0.22 1.19
CA GLY A 119 -6.74 -0.43 0.33
C GLY A 119 -7.14 0.44 -0.86
N GLN A 120 -7.38 1.73 -0.60
CA GLN A 120 -7.60 2.69 -1.66
C GLN A 120 -6.33 2.85 -2.54
N GLY A 121 -5.13 2.93 -1.92
CA GLY A 121 -3.87 2.98 -2.65
C GLY A 121 -3.66 1.78 -3.56
N ALA A 122 -3.99 0.57 -3.10
CA ALA A 122 -3.90 -0.66 -3.88
C ALA A 122 -4.81 -0.62 -5.12
N LEU A 123 -6.07 -0.19 -4.95
CA LEU A 123 -6.99 -0.05 -6.08
C LEU A 123 -6.51 1.02 -7.06
N ARG A 124 -6.14 2.19 -6.55
CA ARG A 124 -5.67 3.30 -7.39
C ARG A 124 -4.43 2.92 -8.21
N LEU A 125 -3.43 2.33 -7.58
CA LEU A 125 -2.22 1.86 -8.26
C LEU A 125 -2.51 0.77 -9.29
N ALA A 126 -3.37 -0.20 -8.96
CA ALA A 126 -3.73 -1.27 -9.90
C ALA A 126 -4.49 -0.72 -11.12
N TYR A 127 -5.41 0.22 -10.94
CA TYR A 127 -6.14 0.82 -12.06
C TYR A 127 -5.26 1.71 -12.93
N ARG A 128 -4.29 2.41 -12.34
CA ARG A 128 -3.35 3.25 -13.10
C ARG A 128 -2.24 2.44 -13.77
N HIS A 129 -1.83 1.33 -13.17
CA HIS A 129 -0.70 0.51 -13.63
C HIS A 129 -1.07 -0.98 -13.78
N PRO A 130 -2.12 -1.33 -14.57
CA PRO A 130 -2.65 -2.70 -14.66
C PRO A 130 -1.64 -3.72 -15.24
N ALA A 131 -0.67 -3.26 -16.01
CA ALA A 131 0.40 -4.11 -16.53
C ALA A 131 1.42 -4.51 -15.43
N ILE A 132 1.54 -3.70 -14.37
CA ILE A 132 2.43 -3.96 -13.24
C ILE A 132 1.68 -4.75 -12.17
N PHE A 133 0.45 -4.31 -11.85
CA PHE A 133 -0.39 -4.86 -10.78
C PHE A 133 -1.72 -5.39 -11.33
N PRO A 134 -1.73 -6.59 -11.93
CA PRO A 134 -2.95 -7.15 -12.50
C PRO A 134 -3.94 -7.66 -11.45
N VAL A 135 -3.50 -7.77 -10.19
CA VAL A 135 -4.32 -8.24 -9.07
C VAL A 135 -4.20 -7.26 -7.91
N ALA A 136 -5.34 -6.84 -7.38
CA ALA A 136 -5.41 -6.03 -6.17
C ALA A 136 -6.50 -6.55 -5.23
N ALA A 137 -6.20 -6.54 -3.93
CA ALA A 137 -7.16 -6.81 -2.86
C ALA A 137 -7.20 -5.62 -1.90
N ALA A 138 -8.40 -5.13 -1.62
CA ALA A 138 -8.60 -3.99 -0.75
C ALA A 138 -9.49 -4.35 0.45
N ILE A 139 -8.96 -4.14 1.65
CA ILE A 139 -9.64 -4.45 2.90
C ILE A 139 -10.17 -3.13 3.49
N SER A 140 -11.49 -2.97 3.53
CA SER A 140 -12.17 -1.76 4.02
C SER A 140 -11.57 -0.47 3.44
N PRO A 141 -11.45 -0.33 2.09
CA PRO A 141 -10.76 0.77 1.47
C PRO A 141 -11.48 2.10 1.66
N ALA A 142 -10.73 3.18 1.88
CA ALA A 142 -11.24 4.54 1.91
C ALA A 142 -11.31 5.09 0.47
N ILE A 143 -12.24 4.60 -0.34
CA ILE A 143 -12.29 4.84 -1.79
C ILE A 143 -12.83 6.20 -2.19
N ASP A 144 -13.41 6.95 -1.27
CA ASP A 144 -14.08 8.22 -1.52
C ASP A 144 -13.42 9.35 -0.74
N TYR A 145 -12.36 9.92 -1.30
CA TYR A 145 -11.62 11.02 -0.66
C TYR A 145 -12.44 12.29 -0.49
N HIS A 146 -13.28 12.64 -1.46
CA HIS A 146 -14.03 13.88 -1.41
C HIS A 146 -15.10 13.84 -0.33
N ALA A 147 -15.74 12.69 -0.10
CA ALA A 147 -16.64 12.53 1.03
C ALA A 147 -15.85 12.56 2.35
N ALA A 148 -14.71 11.88 2.42
CA ALA A 148 -13.85 11.89 3.59
C ALA A 148 -13.38 13.31 3.96
N LEU A 149 -12.95 14.10 3.00
CA LEU A 149 -12.54 15.50 3.21
C LEU A 149 -13.69 16.38 3.66
N ARG A 150 -14.85 16.28 3.00
CA ARG A 150 -16.04 17.06 3.35
C ARG A 150 -16.50 16.80 4.79
N GLU A 151 -16.38 15.56 5.25
CA GLU A 151 -16.91 15.10 6.54
C GLU A 151 -15.86 15.08 7.66
N SER A 152 -14.57 15.21 7.34
CA SER A 152 -13.47 15.04 8.30
C SER A 152 -13.55 15.99 9.50
N HIS A 153 -13.92 17.25 9.28
CA HIS A 153 -14.03 18.23 10.37
C HIS A 153 -15.12 17.91 11.42
N ALA A 154 -16.11 17.12 11.03
CA ALA A 154 -17.17 16.69 11.94
C ALA A 154 -16.86 15.34 12.61
N ARG A 155 -15.75 14.69 12.27
CA ARG A 155 -15.39 13.35 12.75
C ARG A 155 -14.42 13.44 13.93
N PRO A 156 -14.55 12.54 14.92
CA PRO A 156 -13.59 12.45 16.04
C PRO A 156 -12.15 12.12 15.61
N ASP A 157 -12.00 11.48 14.45
CA ASP A 157 -10.73 11.04 13.86
C ASP A 157 -10.31 11.91 12.64
N GLY A 158 -10.82 13.14 12.56
CA GLY A 158 -10.61 14.06 11.43
C GLY A 158 -9.14 14.35 11.14
N GLU A 159 -8.27 14.35 12.14
CA GLU A 159 -6.82 14.50 12.00
C GLU A 159 -6.16 13.46 11.07
N LEU A 160 -6.79 12.31 10.87
CA LEU A 160 -6.28 11.28 9.96
C LEU A 160 -6.33 11.74 8.49
N TYR A 161 -7.08 12.79 8.20
CA TYR A 161 -7.26 13.34 6.86
C TYR A 161 -6.47 14.63 6.62
N ASP A 162 -5.69 15.12 7.59
CA ASP A 162 -4.93 16.38 7.48
C ASP A 162 -4.06 16.40 6.23
N THR A 163 -3.36 15.30 5.93
CA THR A 163 -2.54 15.20 4.71
C THR A 163 -3.37 15.36 3.43
N LEU A 164 -4.61 14.88 3.39
CA LEU A 164 -5.49 15.09 2.24
C LEU A 164 -5.90 16.55 2.12
N HIS A 165 -6.16 17.24 3.22
CA HIS A 165 -6.44 18.69 3.23
C HIS A 165 -5.25 19.50 2.73
N GLU A 166 -4.03 19.16 3.17
CA GLU A 166 -2.80 19.82 2.71
C GLU A 166 -2.59 19.64 1.21
N LEU A 167 -2.86 18.43 0.69
CA LEU A 167 -2.61 18.10 -0.71
C LEU A 167 -3.63 18.68 -1.68
N TYR A 168 -4.89 18.60 -1.33
CA TYR A 168 -5.93 18.91 -2.29
C TYR A 168 -6.46 20.33 -2.17
N GLY A 169 -6.55 20.89 -0.97
CA GLY A 169 -7.08 22.22 -0.73
C GLY A 169 -8.57 22.38 -1.09
N ASP A 170 -9.09 21.57 -1.98
CA ASP A 170 -10.51 21.52 -2.33
C ASP A 170 -11.01 20.09 -2.58
N VAL A 171 -12.31 19.91 -2.38
CA VAL A 171 -13.00 18.61 -2.45
C VAL A 171 -13.10 18.10 -3.89
N GLU A 172 -13.24 18.97 -4.87
CA GLU A 172 -13.37 18.56 -6.27
C GLU A 172 -12.07 17.98 -6.82
N ARG A 173 -10.94 18.57 -6.48
CA ARG A 173 -9.63 18.02 -6.84
C ARG A 173 -9.40 16.65 -6.21
N ALA A 174 -9.79 16.47 -4.94
CA ALA A 174 -9.75 15.16 -4.28
C ALA A 174 -10.66 14.14 -4.99
N ARG A 175 -11.84 14.57 -5.45
CA ARG A 175 -12.76 13.73 -6.21
C ARG A 175 -12.13 13.20 -7.49
N GLN A 176 -11.37 14.01 -8.20
CA GLN A 176 -10.73 13.61 -9.46
C GLN A 176 -9.61 12.59 -9.28
N ASP A 177 -9.00 12.51 -8.10
CA ASP A 177 -7.93 11.55 -7.79
C ASP A 177 -8.42 10.32 -7.00
N THR A 178 -9.70 10.23 -6.72
CA THR A 178 -10.26 9.10 -5.97
C THR A 178 -10.20 7.80 -6.78
N ALA A 179 -9.91 6.67 -6.14
CA ALA A 179 -9.69 5.38 -6.82
C ALA A 179 -10.84 4.98 -7.74
N ILE A 180 -12.08 5.26 -7.33
CA ILE A 180 -13.28 4.89 -8.10
C ILE A 180 -13.37 5.56 -9.47
N LEU A 181 -12.76 6.74 -9.65
CA LEU A 181 -12.78 7.42 -10.97
C LEU A 181 -11.73 6.84 -11.94
N HIS A 182 -10.80 6.06 -11.46
CA HIS A 182 -9.82 5.36 -12.31
C HIS A 182 -10.33 4.01 -12.80
N VAL A 183 -11.53 3.60 -12.41
CA VAL A 183 -12.18 2.39 -12.92
C VAL A 183 -12.62 2.61 -14.36
N HIS A 184 -11.71 2.33 -15.27
CA HIS A 184 -11.99 2.35 -16.71
C HIS A 184 -11.69 0.97 -17.30
N PRO A 185 -12.44 0.47 -18.30
CA PRO A 185 -12.21 -0.86 -18.89
C PRO A 185 -10.76 -1.11 -19.33
N LEU A 186 -10.04 -0.08 -19.78
CA LEU A 186 -8.63 -0.19 -20.18
C LEU A 186 -7.67 -0.29 -18.99
N ASN A 187 -8.10 0.16 -17.81
CA ASN A 187 -7.30 0.14 -16.58
C ASN A 187 -7.77 -0.97 -15.62
N TRP A 188 -8.68 -1.83 -16.07
CA TRP A 188 -9.21 -2.88 -15.21
C TRP A 188 -8.18 -3.98 -14.99
N PRO A 189 -7.82 -4.29 -13.74
CA PRO A 189 -7.01 -5.47 -13.45
C PRO A 189 -7.71 -6.74 -13.98
N ARG A 190 -6.96 -7.66 -14.52
CA ARG A 190 -7.52 -8.90 -15.08
C ARG A 190 -8.19 -9.79 -14.03
N HIS A 191 -7.81 -9.62 -12.77
CA HIS A 191 -8.35 -10.36 -11.63
C HIS A 191 -8.49 -9.41 -10.43
N GLN A 192 -9.71 -9.20 -9.99
CA GLN A 192 -10.05 -8.45 -8.78
C GLN A 192 -10.47 -9.39 -7.66
#